data_3ea5bf231550f620b9c3a71cbff4d0f9
#
_entry.id   3ea5bf231550f620b9c3a71cbff4d0f9
#
_cell.length_a   1.000
_cell.length_b   1.000
_cell.length_c   1.000
_cell.angle_alpha   90.00
_cell.angle_beta   90.00
_cell.angle_gamma   90.00
#
_symmetry.space_group_name_H-M   'P 1'
#
loop_
_entity.id
_entity.type
_entity.pdbx_description
1 polymer ?
#
loop_
_entity_poly.entity_id
_entity_poly.type
_entity_poly.pdbx_seq_one_letter_code
_entity_poly.pdbx_strand_id
1 'polypeptide(L)'
;MALNATLETINDLAKITLSGELDASTAPIFKEKVEEAASQKVKRLALLMQDLEYMSSAGLRVLIFAKQKMGSGTDIYVVGAQEMVMETIEKTGFYQSVIILDAYDAALVENL
;
A
#
# COMPACT_ATOMS: atom_id res chain seq x y z
N MET A 1 18.97 -7.63 -1.09
CA MET A 1 17.65 -7.30 -1.60
C MET A 1 17.25 -5.97 -1.05
N ALA A 2 16.68 -5.11 -1.87
CA ALA A 2 16.40 -3.75 -1.47
C ALA A 2 14.94 -3.41 -1.72
N LEU A 3 14.40 -2.57 -0.85
CA LEU A 3 13.09 -1.97 -1.03
C LEU A 3 13.25 -0.47 -0.97
N ASN A 4 12.70 0.22 -1.96
CA ASN A 4 12.54 1.66 -1.91
C ASN A 4 11.09 1.96 -1.60
N ALA A 5 10.87 2.81 -0.61
CA ALA A 5 9.53 3.25 -0.23
C ALA A 5 9.57 4.76 -0.06
N THR A 6 8.72 5.46 -0.81
CA THR A 6 8.61 6.91 -0.72
C THR A 6 7.19 7.30 -0.38
N LEU A 7 7.03 8.35 0.40
CA LEU A 7 5.73 8.87 0.80
C LEU A 7 5.54 10.28 0.27
N GLU A 8 4.42 10.52 -0.38
CA GLU A 8 4.01 11.83 -0.83
C GLU A 8 2.57 12.07 -0.36
N THR A 9 2.30 13.25 0.19
CA THR A 9 0.96 13.59 0.65
C THR A 9 0.39 14.74 -0.18
N ILE A 10 -0.80 14.55 -0.71
CA ILE A 10 -1.52 15.55 -1.49
C ILE A 10 -2.93 15.65 -0.90
N ASN A 11 -3.24 16.79 -0.26
CA ASN A 11 -4.52 16.99 0.43
C ASN A 11 -4.75 15.85 1.43
N ASP A 12 -5.85 15.09 1.30
CA ASP A 12 -6.20 13.99 2.20
C ASP A 12 -5.71 12.64 1.69
N LEU A 13 -4.81 12.63 0.73
CA LEU A 13 -4.27 11.42 0.11
C LEU A 13 -2.81 11.24 0.45
N ALA A 14 -2.44 10.08 0.96
CA ALA A 14 -1.04 9.67 1.09
C ALA A 14 -0.74 8.66 0.00
N LYS A 15 0.37 8.86 -0.72
CA LYS A 15 0.83 7.94 -1.76
C LYS A 15 2.15 7.33 -1.31
N ILE A 16 2.18 6.02 -1.17
CA ILE A 16 3.41 5.29 -0.89
C ILE A 16 3.79 4.51 -2.14
N THR A 17 4.93 4.86 -2.72
CA THR A 17 5.46 4.17 -3.89
C THR A 17 6.47 3.13 -3.43
N LEU A 18 6.25 1.87 -3.83
CA LEU A 18 7.10 0.75 -3.46
C LEU A 18 7.78 0.20 -4.71
N SER A 19 9.09 -0.05 -4.61
CA SER A 19 9.83 -0.73 -5.67
C SER A 19 10.83 -1.70 -5.06
N GLY A 20 11.08 -2.80 -5.75
CA GLY A 20 12.00 -3.82 -5.29
C GLY A 20 11.28 -5.00 -4.66
N GLU A 21 11.75 -5.46 -3.53
CA GLU A 21 11.23 -6.67 -2.89
C GLU A 21 10.80 -6.38 -1.45
N LEU A 22 9.59 -6.80 -1.12
CA LEU A 22 9.02 -6.61 0.20
C LEU A 22 8.97 -7.95 0.91
N ASP A 23 9.94 -8.14 1.80
CA ASP A 23 10.08 -9.37 2.58
C ASP A 23 10.27 -9.05 4.06
N ALA A 24 10.61 -10.06 4.87
CA ALA A 24 10.74 -9.86 6.31
C ALA A 24 11.81 -8.83 6.67
N SER A 25 12.89 -8.74 5.87
CA SER A 25 13.98 -7.81 6.16
C SER A 25 13.64 -6.37 5.78
N THR A 26 12.75 -6.16 4.81
CA THR A 26 12.37 -4.84 4.30
C THR A 26 11.00 -4.36 4.78
N ALA A 27 10.19 -5.26 5.33
CA ALA A 27 8.87 -4.90 5.84
C ALA A 27 8.89 -3.72 6.83
N PRO A 28 9.88 -3.57 7.73
CA PRO A 28 9.95 -2.40 8.61
C PRO A 28 10.03 -1.06 7.87
N ILE A 29 10.65 -1.04 6.69
CA ILE A 29 10.75 0.19 5.88
C ILE A 29 9.36 0.63 5.42
N PHE A 30 8.57 -0.31 4.92
CA PHE A 30 7.20 -0.06 4.50
C PHE A 30 6.33 0.35 5.69
N LYS A 31 6.46 -0.36 6.80
CA LYS A 31 5.68 -0.08 8.01
C LYS A 31 5.93 1.35 8.50
N GLU A 32 7.17 1.80 8.47
CA GLU A 32 7.52 3.17 8.86
C GLU A 32 6.77 4.20 8.01
N LYS A 33 6.68 3.97 6.69
CA LYS A 33 5.96 4.87 5.81
C LYS A 33 4.45 4.86 6.09
N VAL A 34 3.91 3.70 6.41
CA VAL A 34 2.49 3.59 6.80
C VAL A 34 2.23 4.39 8.07
N GLU A 35 3.13 4.30 9.04
CA GLU A 35 2.98 5.05 10.30
C GLU A 35 3.06 6.55 10.06
N GLU A 36 3.96 7.00 9.19
CA GLU A 36 4.04 8.41 8.81
C GLU A 36 2.72 8.88 8.17
N ALA A 37 2.19 8.09 7.24
CA ALA A 37 0.92 8.42 6.58
C ALA A 37 -0.23 8.49 7.59
N ALA A 38 -0.27 7.53 8.51
CA ALA A 38 -1.31 7.50 9.54
C ALA A 38 -1.27 8.73 10.43
N SER A 39 -0.07 9.24 10.74
CA SER A 39 0.09 10.43 11.58
C SER A 39 -0.46 11.69 10.92
N GLN A 40 -0.59 11.68 9.61
CA GLN A 40 -1.10 12.83 8.84
C GLN A 40 -2.62 12.84 8.74
N LYS A 41 -3.28 11.81 9.25
CA LYS A 41 -4.74 11.69 9.30
C LYS A 41 -5.39 11.83 7.93
N VAL A 42 -4.78 11.20 6.93
CA VAL A 42 -5.32 11.20 5.56
C VAL A 42 -6.57 10.34 5.47
N LYS A 43 -7.40 10.61 4.48
CA LYS A 43 -8.63 9.85 4.23
C LYS A 43 -8.44 8.75 3.21
N ARG A 44 -7.35 8.78 2.47
CA ARG A 44 -7.03 7.79 1.43
C ARG A 44 -5.55 7.48 1.46
N LEU A 45 -5.25 6.21 1.26
CA LEU A 45 -3.87 5.74 1.14
C LEU A 45 -3.74 4.98 -0.17
N ALA A 46 -2.90 5.45 -1.07
CA ALA A 46 -2.63 4.77 -2.33
C ALA A 46 -1.26 4.09 -2.24
N LEU A 47 -1.25 2.79 -2.47
CA LEU A 47 -0.03 2.00 -2.48
C LEU A 47 0.32 1.69 -3.92
N LEU A 48 1.32 2.37 -4.46
CA LEU A 48 1.74 2.23 -5.85
C LEU A 48 2.74 1.08 -5.93
N MET A 49 2.32 -0.03 -6.50
CA MET A 49 3.06 -1.30 -6.50
C MET A 49 3.50 -1.76 -7.88
N GLN A 50 3.49 -0.86 -8.87
CA GLN A 50 3.86 -1.22 -10.23
C GLN A 50 5.29 -1.77 -10.35
N ASP A 51 6.19 -1.23 -9.53
CA ASP A 51 7.60 -1.63 -9.53
C ASP A 51 7.95 -2.56 -8.37
N LEU A 52 6.94 -3.05 -7.64
CA LEU A 52 7.16 -4.02 -6.58
C LEU A 52 7.18 -5.42 -7.19
N GLU A 53 8.33 -6.08 -7.11
CA GLU A 53 8.54 -7.36 -7.79
C GLU A 53 8.14 -8.56 -6.94
N TYR A 54 8.10 -8.40 -5.62
CA TYR A 54 7.84 -9.51 -4.71
C TYR A 54 7.22 -9.01 -3.41
N MET A 55 6.29 -9.78 -2.86
CA MET A 55 5.72 -9.53 -1.53
C MET A 55 5.59 -10.84 -0.79
N SER A 56 6.26 -10.94 0.35
CA SER A 56 6.15 -12.09 1.25
C SER A 56 4.97 -11.90 2.21
N SER A 57 4.71 -12.92 3.03
CA SER A 57 3.70 -12.82 4.07
C SER A 57 4.01 -11.71 5.08
N ALA A 58 5.28 -11.40 5.31
CA ALA A 58 5.66 -10.29 6.18
C ALA A 58 5.19 -8.95 5.61
N GLY A 59 5.30 -8.78 4.28
CA GLY A 59 4.78 -7.60 3.60
C GLY A 59 3.27 -7.50 3.69
N LEU A 60 2.60 -8.62 3.52
CA LEU A 60 1.14 -8.66 3.65
C LEU A 60 0.69 -8.26 5.05
N ARG A 61 1.44 -8.65 6.09
CA ARG A 61 1.11 -8.24 7.45
C ARG A 61 1.15 -6.73 7.61
N VAL A 62 2.06 -6.05 6.90
CA VAL A 62 2.10 -4.59 6.94
C VAL A 62 0.86 -3.99 6.26
N LEU A 63 0.35 -4.61 5.19
CA LEU A 63 -0.91 -4.18 4.59
C LEU A 63 -2.07 -4.30 5.58
N ILE A 64 -2.11 -5.41 6.30
CA ILE A 64 -3.14 -5.63 7.33
C ILE A 64 -2.97 -4.59 8.45
N PHE A 65 -1.74 -4.34 8.87
CA PHE A 65 -1.44 -3.31 9.85
C PHE A 65 -1.92 -1.94 9.37
N ALA A 66 -1.70 -1.62 8.09
CA ALA A 66 -2.13 -0.35 7.52
C ALA A 66 -3.65 -0.18 7.63
N LYS A 67 -4.39 -1.24 7.30
CA LYS A 67 -5.86 -1.19 7.39
C LYS A 67 -6.33 -0.96 8.83
N GLN A 68 -5.69 -1.63 9.78
CA GLN A 68 -6.03 -1.48 11.20
C GLN A 68 -5.64 -0.09 11.72
N LYS A 69 -4.46 0.39 11.35
CA LYS A 69 -3.93 1.67 11.82
C LYS A 69 -4.72 2.84 11.27
N MET A 70 -5.07 2.79 9.97
CA MET A 70 -5.84 3.85 9.32
C MET A 70 -7.30 3.85 9.73
N GLY A 71 -7.84 2.68 10.04
CA GLY A 71 -9.23 2.55 10.46
C GLY A 71 -10.22 2.51 9.30
N SER A 72 -11.51 2.36 9.64
CA SER A 72 -12.57 2.16 8.66
C SER A 72 -12.88 3.42 7.85
N GLY A 73 -12.46 4.59 8.32
CA GLY A 73 -12.70 5.86 7.62
C GLY A 73 -11.70 6.16 6.52
N THR A 74 -10.70 5.31 6.33
CA THR A 74 -9.66 5.51 5.31
C THR A 74 -9.75 4.43 4.25
N ASP A 75 -9.82 4.84 2.98
CA ASP A 75 -9.80 3.92 1.85
C ASP A 75 -8.35 3.63 1.47
N ILE A 76 -8.04 2.35 1.27
CA ILE A 76 -6.72 1.92 0.85
C ILE A 76 -6.80 1.39 -0.58
N TYR A 77 -5.99 1.96 -1.46
CA TYR A 77 -5.91 1.57 -2.87
C TYR A 77 -4.62 0.80 -3.09
N VAL A 78 -4.72 -0.35 -3.75
CA VAL A 78 -3.56 -1.10 -4.23
C VAL A 78 -3.51 -0.91 -5.74
N VAL A 79 -2.48 -0.24 -6.21
CA VAL A 79 -2.39 0.23 -7.60
C VAL A 79 -1.30 -0.49 -8.36
N GLY A 80 -1.66 -1.13 -9.47
CA GLY A 80 -0.70 -1.71 -10.40
C GLY A 80 0.06 -2.91 -9.89
N ALA A 81 -0.46 -3.62 -8.89
CA ALA A 81 0.23 -4.78 -8.32
C ALA A 81 0.47 -5.85 -9.38
N GLN A 82 1.69 -6.37 -9.44
CA GLN A 82 2.05 -7.43 -10.35
C GLN A 82 1.39 -8.75 -9.94
N GLU A 83 1.30 -9.67 -10.88
CA GLU A 83 0.58 -10.93 -10.68
C GLU A 83 1.02 -11.67 -9.40
N MET A 84 2.33 -11.77 -9.18
CA MET A 84 2.86 -12.47 -8.01
C MET A 84 2.44 -11.79 -6.71
N VAL A 85 2.41 -10.47 -6.69
CA VAL A 85 1.99 -9.70 -5.53
C VAL A 85 0.48 -9.87 -5.31
N MET A 86 -0.30 -9.82 -6.37
CA MET A 86 -1.75 -10.03 -6.30
C MET A 86 -2.10 -11.42 -5.78
N GLU A 87 -1.35 -12.45 -6.19
CA GLU A 87 -1.59 -13.81 -5.68
C GLU A 87 -1.48 -13.85 -4.16
N THR A 88 -0.49 -13.18 -3.59
CA THR A 88 -0.31 -13.14 -2.13
C THR A 88 -1.49 -12.45 -1.46
N ILE A 89 -1.96 -11.35 -2.04
CA ILE A 89 -3.10 -10.61 -1.50
C ILE A 89 -4.38 -11.44 -1.62
N GLU A 90 -4.59 -12.10 -2.76
CA GLU A 90 -5.81 -12.86 -3.02
C GLU A 90 -5.93 -14.11 -2.15
N LYS A 91 -4.81 -14.79 -1.88
CA LYS A 91 -4.83 -16.04 -1.08
C LYS A 91 -5.41 -15.85 0.31
N THR A 92 -5.29 -14.68 0.89
CA THR A 92 -5.77 -14.41 2.24
C THR A 92 -7.14 -13.74 2.27
N GLY A 93 -7.67 -13.40 1.09
CA GLY A 93 -8.92 -12.66 1.00
C GLY A 93 -8.79 -11.18 1.31
N PHE A 94 -7.58 -10.69 1.58
CA PHE A 94 -7.36 -9.30 1.95
C PHE A 94 -7.78 -8.33 0.85
N TYR A 95 -7.83 -8.79 -0.42
CA TYR A 95 -8.28 -7.95 -1.52
C TYR A 95 -9.69 -7.38 -1.30
N GLN A 96 -10.48 -8.02 -0.44
CA GLN A 96 -11.83 -7.53 -0.11
C GLN A 96 -11.81 -6.32 0.81
N SER A 97 -10.67 -6.05 1.45
CA SER A 97 -10.53 -4.94 2.40
C SER A 97 -9.91 -3.70 1.76
N VAL A 98 -9.49 -3.79 0.50
CA VAL A 98 -8.81 -2.70 -0.22
C VAL A 98 -9.45 -2.52 -1.59
N ILE A 99 -9.13 -1.41 -2.23
CA ILE A 99 -9.61 -1.11 -3.58
C ILE A 99 -8.46 -1.40 -4.56
N ILE A 100 -8.69 -2.33 -5.48
CA ILE A 100 -7.67 -2.75 -6.44
C ILE A 100 -7.83 -1.94 -7.73
N LEU A 101 -6.75 -1.29 -8.16
CA LEU A 101 -6.72 -0.55 -9.42
C LEU A 101 -5.56 -1.05 -10.27
N ASP A 102 -5.77 -1.15 -11.59
CA ASP A 102 -4.72 -1.57 -12.51
C ASP A 102 -3.67 -0.47 -12.71
N ALA A 103 -4.09 0.79 -12.67
CA ALA A 103 -3.21 1.93 -12.85
C ALA A 103 -3.71 3.09 -12.00
N TYR A 104 -2.79 3.99 -11.67
CA TYR A 104 -3.14 5.16 -10.88
C TYR A 104 -4.04 6.10 -11.69
N ASP A 105 -5.17 6.44 -11.12
CA ASP A 105 -6.13 7.36 -11.72
C ASP A 105 -6.30 8.56 -10.78
N ALA A 106 -5.65 9.66 -11.13
CA ALA A 106 -5.68 10.87 -10.32
C ALA A 106 -7.10 11.42 -10.15
N ALA A 107 -7.93 11.31 -11.18
CA ALA A 107 -9.30 11.79 -11.09
C ALA A 107 -10.11 10.98 -10.08
N LEU A 108 -9.85 9.68 -10.00
CA LEU A 108 -10.56 8.82 -9.05
C LEU A 108 -10.02 8.95 -7.63
N VAL A 109 -8.70 9.08 -7.49
CA VAL A 109 -8.04 8.98 -6.19
C VAL A 109 -7.83 10.35 -5.54
N GLU A 110 -7.48 11.37 -6.31
CA GLU A 110 -7.16 12.69 -5.78
C GLU A 110 -8.35 13.63 -5.64
N ASN A 111 -9.37 13.45 -6.48
CA ASN A 111 -10.48 14.39 -6.57
C ASN A 111 -11.79 13.91 -5.91
N LEU A 112 -11.69 12.90 -5.08
CA LEU A 112 -12.88 12.41 -4.36
C LEU A 112 -13.17 13.21 -3.12
#